data_26d8f2684cde6d15d25c44bfcbb60971
#
_entry.id   26d8f2684cde6d15d25c44bfcbb60971
#
_cell.length_a   1.000
_cell.length_b   1.000
_cell.length_c   1.000
_cell.angle_alpha   90.00
_cell.angle_beta   90.00
_cell.angle_gamma   90.00
#
_symmetry.space_group_name_H-M   'P 1'
#
loop_
_entity.id
_entity.type
_entity.pdbx_description
1 polymer ?
#
loop_
_entity_poly.entity_id
_entity_poly.type
_entity_poly.pdbx_seq_one_letter_code
_entity_poly.pdbx_strand_id
1 'polypeptide(L)'
;MTTGPLALTSTALSEHGIAHGFFTRAGGVSGGMYAGLNIGIGSSDDPENVAQNRALAAESLGVSADGLISLYQVHGDRVEMVERPFGPDDRPRADGAVTATPGLALGIATADCAPVLFADPGNGVVGACHAGWKGAFLGIVEATVAAMERAGADRAAIRGVLGPCIHQKSYEVGPEFRDRFLAEDAAHDRFFAPSDRDGHYRFDLPAFVLFRLAQSEIGAIDHVAADTYADPDRFFSYRRATHREERNSFGEIDYGRLLSAIALTS
;
A
#
# COMPACT_ATOMS: atom_id res chain seq x y z
N MET A 1 -19.75 1.97 -21.72
CA MET A 1 -18.83 0.82 -21.50
C MET A 1 -18.01 1.18 -20.28
N THR A 2 -18.25 0.55 -19.16
CA THR A 2 -17.36 0.71 -17.97
C THR A 2 -16.04 0.06 -18.32
N THR A 3 -15.00 0.86 -18.45
CA THR A 3 -13.63 0.35 -18.51
C THR A 3 -13.35 -0.34 -17.18
N GLY A 4 -12.79 -1.57 -17.22
CA GLY A 4 -12.42 -2.30 -16.00
C GLY A 4 -11.40 -1.54 -15.12
N PRO A 5 -11.01 -2.10 -13.96
CA PRO A 5 -10.02 -1.49 -13.08
C PRO A 5 -8.74 -1.09 -13.82
N LEU A 6 -8.27 0.13 -13.56
CA LEU A 6 -7.02 0.63 -14.13
C LEU A 6 -5.92 0.58 -13.06
N ALA A 7 -4.84 -0.14 -13.35
CA ALA A 7 -3.67 -0.25 -12.48
C ALA A 7 -2.40 0.28 -13.15
N LEU A 8 -1.54 0.87 -12.34
CA LEU A 8 -0.13 1.12 -12.68
C LEU A 8 0.67 -0.14 -12.34
N THR A 9 1.66 -0.44 -13.16
CA THR A 9 2.53 -1.62 -12.98
C THR A 9 4.00 -1.22 -13.03
N SER A 10 4.89 -2.12 -12.60
CA SER A 10 6.33 -1.98 -12.74
C SER A 10 6.88 -3.17 -13.52
N THR A 11 7.79 -2.91 -14.44
CA THR A 11 8.51 -3.97 -15.17
C THR A 11 9.37 -4.83 -14.25
N ALA A 12 9.76 -4.33 -13.08
CA ALA A 12 10.52 -5.09 -12.10
C ALA A 12 9.76 -6.30 -11.53
N LEU A 13 8.41 -6.26 -11.52
CA LEU A 13 7.54 -7.35 -11.06
C LEU A 13 6.81 -8.06 -12.20
N SER A 14 7.08 -7.69 -13.47
CA SER A 14 6.41 -8.28 -14.65
C SER A 14 7.11 -9.57 -15.07
N GLU A 15 6.87 -10.64 -14.33
CA GLU A 15 7.43 -11.97 -14.56
C GLU A 15 6.34 -13.02 -14.72
N HIS A 16 6.66 -14.15 -15.38
CA HIS A 16 5.72 -15.25 -15.53
C HIS A 16 5.31 -15.78 -14.14
N GLY A 17 4.02 -16.02 -13.96
CA GLY A 17 3.46 -16.48 -12.68
C GLY A 17 3.22 -15.38 -11.65
N ILE A 18 3.46 -14.09 -11.98
CA ILE A 18 3.18 -12.96 -11.08
C ILE A 18 2.25 -11.97 -11.75
N ALA A 19 1.11 -11.68 -11.11
CA ALA A 19 0.25 -10.57 -11.45
C ALA A 19 0.34 -9.51 -10.35
N HIS A 20 0.43 -8.22 -10.72
CA HIS A 20 0.46 -7.14 -9.74
C HIS A 20 -0.18 -5.87 -10.29
N GLY A 21 -0.58 -4.99 -9.38
CA GLY A 21 -1.09 -3.68 -9.76
C GLY A 21 -1.19 -2.72 -8.57
N PHE A 22 -0.86 -1.46 -8.84
CA PHE A 22 -1.18 -0.33 -8.00
C PHE A 22 -2.42 0.32 -8.60
N PHE A 23 -3.59 -0.06 -8.11
CA PHE A 23 -4.86 0.33 -8.71
C PHE A 23 -5.15 1.81 -8.45
N THR A 24 -5.65 2.46 -9.50
CA THR A 24 -6.24 3.79 -9.38
C THR A 24 -7.69 3.68 -8.90
N ARG A 25 -8.34 4.81 -8.65
CA ARG A 25 -9.77 4.84 -8.34
C ARG A 25 -10.69 4.57 -9.55
N ALA A 26 -10.14 4.43 -10.76
CA ALA A 26 -10.93 4.22 -11.97
C ALA A 26 -11.45 2.78 -12.10
N GLY A 27 -12.60 2.62 -12.75
CA GLY A 27 -13.14 1.30 -13.15
C GLY A 27 -13.92 0.55 -12.07
N GLY A 28 -14.34 1.23 -10.99
CA GLY A 28 -15.19 0.68 -9.95
C GLY A 28 -16.65 1.15 -10.02
N VAL A 29 -17.46 0.72 -9.04
CA VAL A 29 -18.91 0.95 -9.01
C VAL A 29 -19.37 1.91 -7.90
N SER A 30 -18.48 2.28 -6.96
CA SER A 30 -18.83 3.21 -5.88
C SER A 30 -19.17 4.60 -6.40
N GLY A 31 -19.99 5.33 -5.64
CA GLY A 31 -20.46 6.68 -5.96
C GLY A 31 -20.00 7.73 -4.94
N GLY A 32 -20.37 9.00 -5.16
CA GLY A 32 -20.13 10.10 -4.24
C GLY A 32 -18.64 10.31 -3.93
N MET A 33 -18.29 10.48 -2.66
CA MET A 33 -16.90 10.66 -2.21
C MET A 33 -16.04 9.42 -2.45
N TYR A 34 -16.64 8.24 -2.58
CA TYR A 34 -15.99 6.97 -2.88
C TYR A 34 -15.94 6.65 -4.37
N ALA A 35 -16.38 7.58 -5.24
CA ALA A 35 -16.59 7.34 -6.68
C ALA A 35 -15.42 6.60 -7.33
N GLY A 36 -15.71 5.41 -7.86
CA GLY A 36 -14.78 4.50 -8.53
C GLY A 36 -14.46 3.25 -7.74
N LEU A 37 -13.20 2.79 -7.81
CA LEU A 37 -12.72 1.52 -7.26
C LEU A 37 -12.33 1.67 -5.77
N ASN A 38 -13.29 1.99 -4.91
CA ASN A 38 -13.06 1.96 -3.47
C ASN A 38 -13.09 0.51 -2.96
N ILE A 39 -12.00 0.05 -2.33
CA ILE A 39 -11.87 -1.31 -1.76
C ILE A 39 -11.89 -1.32 -0.23
N GLY A 40 -12.14 -0.18 0.39
CA GLY A 40 -12.00 0.02 1.83
C GLY A 40 -13.13 -0.62 2.64
N ILE A 41 -12.93 -1.83 3.17
CA ILE A 41 -13.89 -2.53 4.05
C ILE A 41 -14.25 -1.68 5.30
N GLY A 42 -13.37 -0.79 5.73
CA GLY A 42 -13.60 0.13 6.86
C GLY A 42 -14.08 1.52 6.45
N SER A 43 -14.51 1.75 5.19
CA SER A 43 -15.18 2.99 4.77
C SER A 43 -16.67 2.92 5.06
N SER A 44 -17.34 4.08 5.08
CA SER A 44 -18.80 4.18 5.17
C SER A 44 -19.48 4.09 3.78
N ASP A 45 -18.78 3.55 2.79
CA ASP A 45 -19.34 3.20 1.49
C ASP A 45 -20.31 2.00 1.62
N ASP A 46 -21.15 1.80 0.61
CA ASP A 46 -22.00 0.63 0.53
C ASP A 46 -21.13 -0.65 0.50
N PRO A 47 -21.32 -1.58 1.45
CA PRO A 47 -20.54 -2.82 1.50
C PRO A 47 -20.65 -3.67 0.23
N GLU A 48 -21.79 -3.63 -0.49
CA GLU A 48 -21.98 -4.36 -1.76
C GLU A 48 -21.08 -3.76 -2.85
N ASN A 49 -20.97 -2.42 -2.93
CA ASN A 49 -20.07 -1.75 -3.86
C ASN A 49 -18.60 -2.09 -3.55
N VAL A 50 -18.23 -2.08 -2.28
CA VAL A 50 -16.86 -2.45 -1.85
C VAL A 50 -16.57 -3.91 -2.23
N ALA A 51 -17.48 -4.83 -1.99
CA ALA A 51 -17.33 -6.24 -2.37
C ALA A 51 -17.19 -6.41 -3.89
N GLN A 52 -18.02 -5.71 -4.68
CA GLN A 52 -17.94 -5.74 -6.13
C GLN A 52 -16.64 -5.15 -6.66
N ASN A 53 -16.15 -4.04 -6.11
CA ASN A 53 -14.87 -3.44 -6.47
C ASN A 53 -13.71 -4.39 -6.19
N ARG A 54 -13.74 -5.07 -5.06
CA ARG A 54 -12.73 -6.07 -4.69
C ARG A 54 -12.75 -7.27 -5.64
N ALA A 55 -13.93 -7.75 -6.04
CA ALA A 55 -14.07 -8.81 -7.02
C ALA A 55 -13.52 -8.42 -8.41
N LEU A 56 -13.83 -7.21 -8.88
CA LEU A 56 -13.29 -6.67 -10.14
C LEU A 56 -11.75 -6.59 -10.11
N ALA A 57 -11.17 -6.16 -9.00
CA ALA A 57 -9.71 -6.09 -8.84
C ALA A 57 -9.08 -7.50 -8.80
N ALA A 58 -9.69 -8.45 -8.08
CA ALA A 58 -9.24 -9.84 -8.03
C ALA A 58 -9.26 -10.50 -9.41
N GLU A 59 -10.35 -10.33 -10.16
CA GLU A 59 -10.48 -10.83 -11.53
C GLU A 59 -9.38 -10.29 -12.45
N SER A 60 -9.05 -8.99 -12.33
CA SER A 60 -7.99 -8.37 -13.14
C SER A 60 -6.59 -8.90 -12.82
N LEU A 61 -6.40 -9.49 -11.63
CA LEU A 61 -5.16 -10.17 -11.21
C LEU A 61 -5.19 -11.68 -11.49
N GLY A 62 -6.27 -12.20 -12.08
CA GLY A 62 -6.41 -13.63 -12.40
C GLY A 62 -6.65 -14.52 -11.17
N VAL A 63 -7.17 -13.96 -10.07
CA VAL A 63 -7.53 -14.73 -8.86
C VAL A 63 -9.03 -14.62 -8.58
N SER A 64 -9.57 -15.56 -7.78
CA SER A 64 -10.96 -15.47 -7.32
C SER A 64 -11.14 -14.31 -6.33
N ALA A 65 -12.38 -13.85 -6.15
CA ALA A 65 -12.70 -12.79 -5.18
C ALA A 65 -12.24 -13.16 -3.76
N ASP A 66 -12.39 -14.43 -3.35
CA ASP A 66 -11.95 -14.95 -2.06
C ASP A 66 -10.42 -15.08 -1.99
N GLY A 67 -9.73 -15.13 -3.13
CA GLY A 67 -8.26 -15.15 -3.21
C GLY A 67 -7.62 -13.78 -2.94
N LEU A 68 -8.39 -12.68 -2.97
CA LEU A 68 -7.87 -11.35 -2.63
C LEU A 68 -7.87 -11.13 -1.12
N ILE A 69 -6.72 -11.34 -0.52
CA ILE A 69 -6.48 -11.25 0.91
C ILE A 69 -6.23 -9.80 1.32
N SER A 70 -6.82 -9.35 2.40
CA SER A 70 -6.54 -8.06 3.03
C SER A 70 -6.44 -8.19 4.54
N LEU A 71 -5.50 -7.49 5.13
CA LEU A 71 -5.24 -7.47 6.57
C LEU A 71 -6.08 -6.39 7.28
N TYR A 72 -6.20 -6.49 8.60
CA TYR A 72 -6.62 -5.37 9.44
C TYR A 72 -5.37 -4.52 9.75
N GLN A 73 -5.10 -3.51 8.91
CA GLN A 73 -3.91 -2.67 9.00
C GLN A 73 -3.96 -1.78 10.25
N VAL A 74 -2.88 -1.75 11.02
CA VAL A 74 -2.77 -1.05 12.32
C VAL A 74 -1.58 -0.08 12.37
N HIS A 75 -0.91 0.15 11.24
CA HIS A 75 0.29 0.96 11.10
C HIS A 75 1.45 0.44 11.96
N GLY A 76 1.59 -0.88 12.05
CA GLY A 76 2.65 -1.59 12.76
C GLY A 76 3.70 -2.18 11.83
N ASP A 77 4.45 -3.15 12.36
CA ASP A 77 5.53 -3.87 11.67
C ASP A 77 5.29 -5.39 11.62
N ARG A 78 4.11 -5.85 12.05
CA ARG A 78 3.76 -7.27 11.99
C ARG A 78 3.50 -7.71 10.55
N VAL A 79 4.04 -8.88 10.19
CA VAL A 79 3.84 -9.54 8.89
C VAL A 79 3.18 -10.90 9.12
N GLU A 80 2.14 -11.20 8.33
CA GLU A 80 1.39 -12.45 8.35
C GLU A 80 1.83 -13.37 7.22
N MET A 81 2.04 -14.65 7.51
CA MET A 81 2.20 -15.69 6.50
C MET A 81 0.82 -16.19 6.09
N VAL A 82 0.48 -16.08 4.81
CA VAL A 82 -0.85 -16.41 4.29
C VAL A 82 -0.76 -17.68 3.45
N GLU A 83 -1.36 -18.75 3.92
CA GLU A 83 -1.40 -20.05 3.23
C GLU A 83 -2.79 -20.37 2.68
N ARG A 84 -3.82 -19.68 3.15
CA ARG A 84 -5.21 -19.88 2.75
C ARG A 84 -6.03 -18.59 2.91
N PRO A 85 -7.14 -18.45 2.18
CA PRO A 85 -8.05 -17.33 2.37
C PRO A 85 -8.61 -17.27 3.80
N PHE A 86 -8.93 -16.05 4.24
CA PHE A 86 -9.72 -15.76 5.44
C PHE A 86 -10.75 -14.68 5.15
N GLY A 87 -11.87 -14.74 5.87
CA GLY A 87 -12.97 -13.80 5.69
C GLY A 87 -12.66 -12.38 6.22
N PRO A 88 -13.51 -11.41 5.88
CA PRO A 88 -13.33 -10.03 6.31
C PRO A 88 -13.36 -9.85 7.84
N ASP A 89 -14.04 -10.72 8.58
CA ASP A 89 -14.13 -10.66 10.04
C ASP A 89 -12.95 -11.35 10.74
N ASP A 90 -12.25 -12.25 10.04
CA ASP A 90 -11.11 -13.03 10.56
C ASP A 90 -9.75 -12.44 10.20
N ARG A 91 -9.73 -11.20 9.69
CA ARG A 91 -8.50 -10.55 9.22
C ARG A 91 -7.47 -10.39 10.35
N PRO A 92 -6.25 -10.92 10.18
CA PRO A 92 -5.16 -10.68 11.13
C PRO A 92 -4.82 -9.19 11.24
N ARG A 93 -4.49 -8.76 12.47
CA ARG A 93 -3.99 -7.39 12.72
C ARG A 93 -2.51 -7.34 12.36
N ALA A 94 -2.22 -6.90 11.13
CA ALA A 94 -0.86 -6.83 10.59
C ALA A 94 -0.82 -5.80 9.44
N ASP A 95 0.38 -5.37 9.07
CA ASP A 95 0.62 -4.39 8.02
C ASP A 95 1.46 -4.96 6.86
N GLY A 96 1.93 -6.20 6.97
CA GLY A 96 2.58 -6.96 5.91
C GLY A 96 1.99 -8.35 5.77
N ALA A 97 2.06 -8.90 4.57
CA ALA A 97 1.69 -10.28 4.27
C ALA A 97 2.68 -10.90 3.28
N VAL A 98 2.89 -12.20 3.39
CA VAL A 98 3.74 -13.00 2.51
C VAL A 98 3.02 -14.29 2.17
N THR A 99 3.16 -14.77 0.93
CA THR A 99 2.64 -16.08 0.52
C THR A 99 3.55 -16.74 -0.52
N ALA A 100 3.55 -18.07 -0.50
CA ALA A 100 4.07 -18.95 -1.54
C ALA A 100 2.94 -19.81 -2.16
N THR A 101 1.68 -19.47 -1.90
CA THR A 101 0.52 -20.24 -2.35
C THR A 101 -0.04 -19.63 -3.64
N PRO A 102 -0.05 -20.35 -4.77
CA PRO A 102 -0.70 -19.91 -6.01
C PRO A 102 -2.20 -19.66 -5.82
N GLY A 103 -2.74 -18.71 -6.57
CA GLY A 103 -4.15 -18.31 -6.52
C GLY A 103 -4.50 -17.33 -5.39
N LEU A 104 -3.52 -16.93 -4.56
CA LEU A 104 -3.69 -15.86 -3.57
C LEU A 104 -3.09 -14.54 -4.07
N ALA A 105 -3.82 -13.46 -3.86
CA ALA A 105 -3.37 -12.08 -4.05
C ALA A 105 -3.29 -11.37 -2.70
N LEU A 106 -2.15 -10.78 -2.38
CA LEU A 106 -1.94 -9.97 -1.18
C LEU A 106 -2.29 -8.53 -1.47
N GLY A 107 -3.33 -8.01 -0.84
CA GLY A 107 -3.86 -6.66 -1.05
C GLY A 107 -3.58 -5.72 0.12
N ILE A 108 -2.99 -4.57 -0.18
CA ILE A 108 -2.74 -3.46 0.74
C ILE A 108 -3.68 -2.31 0.40
N ALA A 109 -4.44 -1.86 1.41
CA ALA A 109 -5.35 -0.73 1.29
C ALA A 109 -4.63 0.57 1.70
N THR A 110 -4.66 1.59 0.86
CA THR A 110 -4.01 2.88 1.14
C THR A 110 -4.86 4.08 0.74
N ALA A 111 -4.59 5.20 1.38
CA ALA A 111 -4.92 6.55 0.95
C ALA A 111 -3.83 7.44 1.55
N ASP A 112 -2.77 7.68 0.78
CA ASP A 112 -1.53 8.39 1.10
C ASP A 112 -0.38 7.55 1.69
N CYS A 113 -0.63 6.52 2.50
CA CYS A 113 0.43 5.63 2.97
C CYS A 113 1.10 4.91 1.78
N ALA A 114 2.38 4.58 1.92
CA ALA A 114 3.16 3.92 0.89
C ALA A 114 2.90 2.40 0.87
N PRO A 115 2.38 1.83 -0.23
CA PRO A 115 2.34 0.38 -0.41
C PRO A 115 3.66 -0.09 -1.01
N VAL A 116 4.17 -1.23 -0.56
CA VAL A 116 5.30 -1.88 -1.21
C VAL A 116 4.92 -3.31 -1.59
N LEU A 117 5.18 -3.68 -2.84
CA LEU A 117 4.99 -5.02 -3.36
C LEU A 117 6.34 -5.68 -3.61
N PHE A 118 6.44 -6.96 -3.27
CA PHE A 118 7.67 -7.73 -3.38
C PHE A 118 7.44 -9.04 -4.12
N ALA A 119 8.45 -9.49 -4.88
CA ALA A 119 8.46 -10.81 -5.47
C ALA A 119 9.87 -11.41 -5.50
N ASP A 120 9.94 -12.71 -5.28
CA ASP A 120 11.01 -13.58 -5.72
C ASP A 120 10.40 -14.60 -6.70
N PRO A 121 10.47 -14.32 -8.01
CA PRO A 121 9.86 -15.18 -9.02
C PRO A 121 10.49 -16.59 -9.07
N GLY A 122 11.80 -16.68 -8.79
CA GLY A 122 12.56 -17.94 -8.86
C GLY A 122 12.10 -18.96 -7.81
N ASN A 123 11.71 -18.49 -6.63
CA ASN A 123 11.24 -19.33 -5.53
C ASN A 123 9.72 -19.27 -5.34
N GLY A 124 8.98 -18.55 -6.19
CA GLY A 124 7.52 -18.46 -6.11
C GLY A 124 7.03 -17.84 -4.79
N VAL A 125 7.68 -16.79 -4.32
CA VAL A 125 7.29 -16.09 -3.09
C VAL A 125 6.94 -14.64 -3.41
N VAL A 126 5.77 -14.18 -2.93
CA VAL A 126 5.37 -12.77 -3.04
C VAL A 126 5.08 -12.19 -1.67
N GLY A 127 5.28 -10.87 -1.54
CA GLY A 127 5.02 -10.11 -0.33
C GLY A 127 4.38 -8.77 -0.64
N ALA A 128 3.67 -8.21 0.34
CA ALA A 128 3.12 -6.87 0.27
C ALA A 128 3.12 -6.23 1.65
N CYS A 129 3.42 -4.93 1.76
CA CYS A 129 3.30 -4.24 3.02
C CYS A 129 2.73 -2.82 2.90
N HIS A 130 2.08 -2.40 3.98
CA HIS A 130 1.57 -1.07 4.22
C HIS A 130 2.61 -0.25 4.99
N ALA A 131 3.43 0.51 4.27
CA ALA A 131 4.46 1.35 4.85
C ALA A 131 3.95 2.80 5.04
N GLY A 132 2.92 3.01 5.86
CA GLY A 132 2.65 4.33 6.43
C GLY A 132 3.88 4.80 7.23
N TRP A 133 4.00 6.10 7.52
CA TRP A 133 5.18 6.65 8.20
C TRP A 133 5.60 5.85 9.45
N LYS A 134 4.59 5.41 10.26
CA LYS A 134 4.86 4.68 11.50
C LYS A 134 5.35 3.26 11.23
N GLY A 135 4.69 2.53 10.31
CA GLY A 135 5.13 1.18 9.92
C GLY A 135 6.51 1.20 9.28
N ALA A 136 6.79 2.17 8.38
CA ALA A 136 8.11 2.37 7.80
C ALA A 136 9.18 2.67 8.86
N PHE A 137 8.85 3.52 9.83
CA PHE A 137 9.74 3.85 10.97
C PHE A 137 10.03 2.61 11.83
N LEU A 138 9.03 1.77 12.10
CA LEU A 138 9.14 0.55 12.90
C LEU A 138 9.85 -0.61 12.17
N GLY A 139 9.99 -0.56 10.85
CA GLY A 139 10.71 -1.59 10.09
C GLY A 139 9.83 -2.60 9.36
N ILE A 140 8.62 -2.22 8.93
CA ILE A 140 7.71 -3.13 8.20
C ILE A 140 8.32 -3.66 6.90
N VAL A 141 9.18 -2.86 6.24
CA VAL A 141 9.86 -3.25 5.00
C VAL A 141 10.80 -4.42 5.28
N GLU A 142 11.69 -4.27 6.25
CA GLU A 142 12.66 -5.28 6.65
C GLU A 142 11.97 -6.53 7.23
N ALA A 143 10.91 -6.32 8.01
CA ALA A 143 10.11 -7.42 8.55
C ALA A 143 9.45 -8.25 7.44
N THR A 144 9.00 -7.59 6.34
CA THR A 144 8.42 -8.27 5.18
C THR A 144 9.48 -9.07 4.42
N VAL A 145 10.65 -8.48 4.16
CA VAL A 145 11.78 -9.20 3.53
C VAL A 145 12.18 -10.42 4.35
N ALA A 146 12.34 -10.26 5.68
CA ALA A 146 12.64 -11.38 6.56
C ALA A 146 11.55 -12.47 6.58
N ALA A 147 10.27 -12.09 6.42
CA ALA A 147 9.18 -13.05 6.29
C ALA A 147 9.24 -13.78 4.95
N MET A 148 9.60 -13.11 3.85
CA MET A 148 9.79 -13.75 2.54
C MET A 148 10.93 -14.77 2.58
N GLU A 149 12.05 -14.48 3.26
CA GLU A 149 13.13 -15.46 3.45
C GLU A 149 12.67 -16.70 4.22
N ARG A 150 11.84 -16.52 5.26
CA ARG A 150 11.23 -17.65 5.99
C ARG A 150 10.27 -18.48 5.11
N ALA A 151 9.68 -17.85 4.09
CA ALA A 151 8.84 -18.51 3.08
C ALA A 151 9.66 -19.19 1.97
N GLY A 152 10.99 -19.07 1.98
CA GLY A 152 11.89 -19.69 1.02
C GLY A 152 12.43 -18.77 -0.06
N ALA A 153 12.21 -17.46 0.02
CA ALA A 153 12.79 -16.50 -0.91
C ALA A 153 14.31 -16.34 -0.69
N ASP A 154 15.02 -16.09 -1.79
CA ASP A 154 16.41 -15.62 -1.76
C ASP A 154 16.43 -14.09 -1.73
N ARG A 155 16.99 -13.48 -0.67
CA ARG A 155 17.10 -12.03 -0.50
C ARG A 155 17.67 -11.35 -1.74
N ALA A 156 18.72 -11.91 -2.34
CA ALA A 156 19.36 -11.36 -3.52
C ALA A 156 18.49 -11.45 -4.80
N ALA A 157 17.44 -12.29 -4.80
CA ALA A 157 16.48 -12.42 -5.88
C ALA A 157 15.19 -11.61 -5.63
N ILE A 158 14.94 -11.14 -4.39
CA ILE A 158 13.77 -10.33 -4.07
C ILE A 158 13.84 -9.00 -4.82
N ARG A 159 12.73 -8.64 -5.45
CA ARG A 159 12.49 -7.35 -6.07
C ARG A 159 11.40 -6.62 -5.31
N GLY A 160 11.65 -5.38 -4.89
CA GLY A 160 10.70 -4.54 -4.14
C GLY A 160 10.28 -3.33 -4.97
N VAL A 161 8.99 -3.04 -5.01
CA VAL A 161 8.45 -1.88 -5.74
C VAL A 161 7.60 -1.04 -4.83
N LEU A 162 8.01 0.21 -4.63
CA LEU A 162 7.23 1.23 -3.96
C LEU A 162 6.13 1.75 -4.90
N GLY A 163 4.88 1.72 -4.45
CA GLY A 163 3.73 2.25 -5.20
C GLY A 163 3.38 3.71 -4.89
N PRO A 164 2.29 4.21 -5.52
CA PRO A 164 1.78 5.56 -5.30
C PRO A 164 1.49 5.85 -3.83
N CYS A 165 1.97 7.00 -3.34
CA CYS A 165 1.78 7.48 -1.98
C CYS A 165 1.83 9.01 -1.92
N ILE A 166 1.64 9.61 -0.75
CA ILE A 166 1.78 11.05 -0.59
C ILE A 166 3.25 11.47 -0.68
N HIS A 167 3.56 12.48 -1.51
CA HIS A 167 4.92 12.99 -1.70
C HIS A 167 5.24 14.16 -0.77
N GLN A 168 6.53 14.50 -0.67
CA GLN A 168 7.05 15.53 0.23
C GLN A 168 6.31 16.87 0.12
N LYS A 169 6.03 17.34 -1.09
CA LYS A 169 5.33 18.62 -1.34
C LYS A 169 3.93 18.67 -0.72
N SER A 170 3.31 17.52 -0.53
CA SER A 170 1.94 17.35 -0.05
C SER A 170 1.85 16.91 1.41
N TYR A 171 2.98 16.52 2.04
CA TYR A 171 2.99 15.90 3.37
C TYR A 171 3.58 16.81 4.45
N GLU A 172 2.83 17.84 4.84
CA GLU A 172 3.19 18.69 5.98
C GLU A 172 2.98 17.97 7.31
N VAL A 173 3.96 18.10 8.22
CA VAL A 173 4.01 17.50 9.55
C VAL A 173 4.48 18.51 10.59
N GLY A 174 4.11 18.29 11.88
CA GLY A 174 4.54 19.13 12.99
C GLY A 174 5.98 18.83 13.46
N PRO A 175 6.53 19.69 14.35
CA PRO A 175 7.89 19.53 14.85
C PRO A 175 8.09 18.22 15.62
N GLU A 176 7.09 17.79 16.40
CA GLU A 176 7.13 16.56 17.18
C GLU A 176 7.26 15.28 16.31
N PHE A 177 6.79 15.36 15.06
CA PHE A 177 6.96 14.29 14.10
C PHE A 177 8.43 14.15 13.69
N ARG A 178 9.08 15.27 13.31
CA ARG A 178 10.50 15.31 12.94
C ARG A 178 11.38 14.92 14.11
N ASP A 179 11.12 15.44 15.31
CA ASP A 179 11.90 15.16 16.51
C ASP A 179 11.96 13.67 16.84
N ARG A 180 10.88 12.93 16.59
CA ARG A 180 10.84 11.47 16.74
C ARG A 180 11.84 10.77 15.82
N PHE A 181 11.95 11.18 14.56
CA PHE A 181 12.90 10.62 13.61
C PHE A 181 14.33 10.96 13.96
N LEU A 182 14.58 12.19 14.42
CA LEU A 182 15.93 12.63 14.82
C LEU A 182 16.39 11.98 16.13
N ALA A 183 15.47 11.63 17.02
CA ALA A 183 15.79 10.91 18.24
C ALA A 183 16.28 9.48 17.97
N GLU A 184 15.83 8.86 16.87
CA GLU A 184 16.30 7.54 16.42
C GLU A 184 17.66 7.65 15.71
N ASP A 185 17.74 8.54 14.71
CA ASP A 185 18.98 8.82 13.97
C ASP A 185 18.95 10.26 13.44
N ALA A 186 19.96 11.07 13.82
CA ALA A 186 20.10 12.44 13.33
C ALA A 186 20.21 12.53 11.78
N ALA A 187 20.69 11.47 11.12
CA ALA A 187 20.77 11.40 9.65
C ALA A 187 19.39 11.38 8.97
N HIS A 188 18.32 11.09 9.69
CA HIS A 188 16.95 11.15 9.18
C HIS A 188 16.49 12.59 8.86
N ASP A 189 17.22 13.62 9.29
CA ASP A 189 16.90 15.01 8.95
C ASP A 189 16.80 15.26 7.45
N ARG A 190 17.55 14.53 6.66
CA ARG A 190 17.55 14.59 5.18
C ARG A 190 16.19 14.31 4.53
N PHE A 191 15.26 13.67 5.23
CA PHE A 191 13.90 13.38 4.75
C PHE A 191 12.90 14.51 5.05
N PHE A 192 13.36 15.61 5.66
CA PHE A 192 12.55 16.75 6.03
C PHE A 192 13.01 18.01 5.29
N ALA A 193 12.06 18.74 4.73
CA ALA A 193 12.27 20.08 4.21
C ALA A 193 11.46 21.08 5.03
N PRO A 194 11.88 22.35 5.16
CA PRO A 194 11.04 23.39 5.78
C PRO A 194 9.69 23.51 5.08
N SER A 195 8.62 23.76 5.84
CA SER A 195 7.31 24.12 5.31
C SER A 195 7.15 25.65 5.27
N ASP A 196 6.14 26.14 4.54
CA ASP A 196 5.76 27.55 4.54
C ASP A 196 5.16 28.00 5.89
N ARG A 197 4.70 27.03 6.70
CA ARG A 197 4.21 27.26 8.05
C ARG A 197 5.36 27.16 9.05
N ASP A 198 5.55 28.21 9.83
CA ASP A 198 6.63 28.27 10.83
C ASP A 198 6.60 27.08 11.79
N GLY A 199 7.77 26.50 12.06
CA GLY A 199 7.93 25.31 12.90
C GLY A 199 7.42 24.00 12.30
N HIS A 200 6.91 23.97 11.05
CA HIS A 200 6.44 22.77 10.37
C HIS A 200 7.42 22.32 9.27
N TYR A 201 7.31 21.08 8.89
CA TYR A 201 8.20 20.43 7.92
C TYR A 201 7.39 19.68 6.87
N ARG A 202 8.02 19.39 5.74
CA ARG A 202 7.51 18.50 4.71
C ARG A 202 8.30 17.21 4.72
N PHE A 203 7.63 16.11 5.08
CA PHE A 203 8.25 14.79 5.18
C PHE A 203 8.25 14.05 3.84
N ASP A 204 9.39 13.51 3.44
CA ASP A 204 9.56 12.71 2.22
C ASP A 204 9.35 11.21 2.54
N LEU A 205 8.08 10.79 2.56
CA LEU A 205 7.72 9.40 2.80
C LEU A 205 8.29 8.47 1.71
N PRO A 206 8.18 8.78 0.39
CA PRO A 206 8.81 7.95 -0.64
C PRO A 206 10.31 7.76 -0.43
N ALA A 207 11.06 8.83 -0.21
CA ALA A 207 12.49 8.75 0.00
C ALA A 207 12.85 7.94 1.25
N PHE A 208 12.08 8.07 2.33
CA PHE A 208 12.27 7.28 3.55
C PHE A 208 12.02 5.79 3.31
N VAL A 209 10.93 5.42 2.61
CA VAL A 209 10.63 4.01 2.30
C VAL A 209 11.66 3.42 1.33
N LEU A 210 12.11 4.18 0.32
CA LEU A 210 13.19 3.74 -0.58
C LEU A 210 14.51 3.54 0.18
N PHE A 211 14.80 4.39 1.16
CA PHE A 211 15.95 4.19 2.06
C PHE A 211 15.83 2.88 2.85
N ARG A 212 14.66 2.56 3.43
CA ARG A 212 14.41 1.30 4.14
C ARG A 212 14.55 0.09 3.21
N LEU A 213 14.04 0.19 1.97
CA LEU A 213 14.24 -0.84 0.94
C LEU A 213 15.72 -1.06 0.63
N ALA A 214 16.49 0.02 0.47
CA ALA A 214 17.93 -0.08 0.22
C ALA A 214 18.69 -0.73 1.40
N GLN A 215 18.29 -0.45 2.64
CA GLN A 215 18.88 -1.08 3.84
C GLN A 215 18.53 -2.58 3.94
N SER A 216 17.47 -3.02 3.27
CA SER A 216 17.08 -4.44 3.25
C SER A 216 17.94 -5.32 2.34
N GLU A 217 18.85 -4.72 1.55
CA GLU A 217 19.86 -5.40 0.68
C GLU A 217 19.21 -6.43 -0.27
N ILE A 218 18.01 -6.11 -0.80
CA ILE A 218 17.30 -6.94 -1.79
C ILE A 218 17.88 -6.73 -3.19
N GLY A 219 17.60 -7.67 -4.11
CA GLY A 219 18.20 -7.71 -5.44
C GLY A 219 17.85 -6.56 -6.37
N ALA A 220 16.63 -6.01 -6.27
CA ALA A 220 16.23 -4.84 -7.08
C ALA A 220 15.16 -4.01 -6.38
N ILE A 221 15.19 -2.70 -6.65
CA ILE A 221 14.23 -1.73 -6.13
C ILE A 221 13.72 -0.87 -7.29
N ASP A 222 12.41 -0.66 -7.36
CA ASP A 222 11.77 0.26 -8.31
C ASP A 222 10.72 1.12 -7.62
N HIS A 223 10.26 2.18 -8.28
CA HIS A 223 9.31 3.12 -7.73
C HIS A 223 8.30 3.59 -8.80
N VAL A 224 7.03 3.27 -8.61
CA VAL A 224 5.93 3.84 -9.39
C VAL A 224 5.57 5.20 -8.78
N ALA A 225 6.34 6.23 -9.18
CA ALA A 225 6.27 7.57 -8.61
C ALA A 225 4.98 8.28 -9.00
N ALA A 226 4.04 8.42 -8.05
CA ALA A 226 2.83 9.20 -8.21
C ALA A 226 2.34 9.72 -6.84
N ASP A 227 2.03 11.02 -6.79
CA ASP A 227 1.54 11.69 -5.57
C ASP A 227 0.02 11.53 -5.45
N THR A 228 -0.43 10.77 -4.46
CA THR A 228 -1.86 10.50 -4.24
C THR A 228 -2.65 11.75 -3.85
N TYR A 229 -2.02 12.69 -3.14
CA TYR A 229 -2.66 13.95 -2.78
C TYR A 229 -2.84 14.88 -3.99
N ALA A 230 -1.84 14.96 -4.86
CA ALA A 230 -1.80 15.93 -5.95
C ALA A 230 -2.69 15.52 -7.16
N ASP A 231 -3.05 14.24 -7.27
CA ASP A 231 -3.81 13.71 -8.41
C ASP A 231 -5.16 13.10 -7.97
N PRO A 232 -6.21 13.93 -7.82
CA PRO A 232 -7.54 13.50 -7.38
C PRO A 232 -8.27 12.63 -8.42
N ASP A 233 -7.90 12.71 -9.70
CA ASP A 233 -8.56 11.97 -10.77
C ASP A 233 -8.17 10.48 -10.72
N ARG A 234 -6.94 10.18 -10.30
CA ARG A 234 -6.44 8.81 -10.20
C ARG A 234 -6.47 8.23 -8.79
N PHE A 235 -6.41 9.06 -7.74
CA PHE A 235 -6.18 8.54 -6.39
C PHE A 235 -7.12 9.11 -5.33
N PHE A 236 -7.52 8.26 -4.38
CA PHE A 236 -8.03 8.70 -3.09
C PHE A 236 -6.88 9.20 -2.21
N SER A 237 -7.17 10.17 -1.31
CA SER A 237 -6.17 10.71 -0.38
C SER A 237 -6.84 11.12 0.93
N TYR A 238 -6.36 10.56 2.03
CA TYR A 238 -6.77 10.94 3.39
C TYR A 238 -6.45 12.41 3.69
N ARG A 239 -5.24 12.87 3.35
CA ARG A 239 -4.80 14.24 3.59
C ARG A 239 -5.67 15.24 2.82
N ARG A 240 -6.03 14.91 1.58
CA ARG A 240 -6.91 15.75 0.77
C ARG A 240 -8.33 15.78 1.33
N ALA A 241 -8.88 14.63 1.72
CA ALA A 241 -10.20 14.53 2.35
C ALA A 241 -10.26 15.34 3.64
N THR A 242 -9.20 15.25 4.48
CA THR A 242 -9.08 16.05 5.71
C THR A 242 -9.01 17.57 5.41
N HIS A 243 -8.22 18.00 4.42
CA HIS A 243 -8.12 19.41 4.04
C HIS A 243 -9.41 19.97 3.44
N ARG A 244 -10.22 19.12 2.80
CA ARG A 244 -11.51 19.49 2.21
C ARG A 244 -12.68 19.26 3.16
N GLU A 245 -12.43 18.75 4.37
CA GLU A 245 -13.44 18.37 5.34
C GLU A 245 -14.51 17.44 4.76
N GLU A 246 -14.08 16.49 3.89
CA GLU A 246 -14.99 15.51 3.29
C GLU A 246 -15.54 14.57 4.36
N ARG A 247 -16.87 14.64 4.59
CA ARG A 247 -17.54 13.93 5.68
C ARG A 247 -18.54 12.93 5.15
N ASN A 248 -18.62 11.77 5.81
CA ASN A 248 -19.65 10.77 5.58
C ASN A 248 -21.01 11.22 6.18
N SER A 249 -22.05 10.38 6.02
CA SER A 249 -23.39 10.64 6.54
C SER A 249 -23.46 10.77 8.09
N PHE A 250 -22.43 10.33 8.80
CA PHE A 250 -22.32 10.42 10.25
C PHE A 250 -21.56 11.67 10.70
N GLY A 251 -21.08 12.51 9.75
CA GLY A 251 -20.33 13.74 10.04
C GLY A 251 -18.83 13.50 10.31
N GLU A 252 -18.33 12.29 10.10
CA GLU A 252 -16.93 11.93 10.28
C GLU A 252 -16.14 12.11 8.99
N ILE A 253 -14.86 12.49 9.06
CA ILE A 253 -13.97 12.50 7.89
C ILE A 253 -13.83 11.08 7.37
N ASP A 254 -14.20 10.87 6.11
CA ASP A 254 -14.03 9.58 5.45
C ASP A 254 -13.51 9.74 4.01
N TYR A 255 -13.07 8.64 3.40
CA TYR A 255 -12.40 8.65 2.11
C TYR A 255 -12.36 7.23 1.54
N GLY A 256 -12.25 7.12 0.20
CA GLY A 256 -12.01 5.84 -0.46
C GLY A 256 -10.58 5.32 -0.20
N ARG A 257 -10.39 4.00 -0.33
CA ARG A 257 -9.08 3.34 -0.21
C ARG A 257 -8.72 2.71 -1.55
N LEU A 258 -7.49 2.97 -1.97
CA LEU A 258 -6.85 2.35 -3.12
C LEU A 258 -6.38 0.93 -2.77
N LEU A 259 -6.27 0.09 -3.77
CA LEU A 259 -5.66 -1.24 -3.67
C LEU A 259 -4.26 -1.21 -4.30
N SER A 260 -3.30 -1.80 -3.62
CA SER A 260 -2.07 -2.28 -4.24
C SER A 260 -1.97 -3.77 -3.97
N ALA A 261 -1.83 -4.59 -5.00
CA ALA A 261 -1.89 -6.03 -4.84
C ALA A 261 -0.90 -6.77 -5.73
N ILE A 262 -0.45 -7.93 -5.22
CA ILE A 262 0.41 -8.86 -5.93
C ILE A 262 -0.08 -10.28 -5.71
N ALA A 263 -0.08 -11.09 -6.77
CA ALA A 263 -0.56 -12.46 -6.77
C ALA A 263 0.48 -13.42 -7.37
N LEU A 264 0.51 -14.66 -6.86
CA LEU A 264 1.05 -15.79 -7.57
C LEU A 264 -0.07 -16.38 -8.43
N THR A 265 0.11 -16.34 -9.74
CA THR A 265 -0.77 -17.01 -10.70
C THR A 265 -0.22 -18.38 -11.02
N SER A 266 -1.08 -19.39 -11.17
CA SER A 266 -0.70 -20.79 -11.46
C SER A 266 0.01 -20.94 -12.80
#